data_d9d939d4b57230eeaa8d9a9861a7d8b4
#
_entry.id   d9d939d4b57230eeaa8d9a9861a7d8b4
#
_cell.length_a   1.000
_cell.length_b   1.000
_cell.length_c   1.000
_cell.angle_alpha   90.00
_cell.angle_beta   90.00
_cell.angle_gamma   90.00
#
_symmetry.space_group_name_H-M   'P 1'
#
loop_
_entity.id
_entity.type
_entity.pdbx_description
1 polymer ?
#
loop_
_entity_poly.entity_id
_entity_poly.type
_entity_poly.pdbx_seq_one_letter_code
_entity_poly.pdbx_strand_id
1 'polypeptide(L)'
;MKPWRIIVLPAAVFALTAAVEAGPIILLKVNEPAAAWSTVGIGEKLTIRMSRDSALRVVRIDETDDNLPSFPADQYNLDSLVNWGLEAGGQYLMLVDVHHERLERRKTWQAPLFFHKYITVGVIVGELRLIDLVRGELVVAQPFRREQEARRIFQGSPDDDINDPDLHVTAPGKQVFFDRLEHKLCDELLESIGFMQRGKEGE
;
A
#
# COMPACT_ATOMS: atom_id res chain seq x y z
N MET A 1 45.81 59.99 -33.56
CA MET A 1 44.62 59.65 -32.82
C MET A 1 44.19 58.26 -33.25
N LYS A 2 44.36 57.19 -32.36
CA LYS A 2 43.96 55.82 -32.66
C LYS A 2 42.60 55.56 -32.03
N PRO A 3 41.60 54.98 -32.73
CA PRO A 3 40.33 54.69 -32.14
C PRO A 3 40.43 53.40 -31.28
N TRP A 4 39.98 53.47 -30.05
CA TRP A 4 39.84 52.32 -29.13
C TRP A 4 38.67 51.45 -29.61
N ARG A 5 38.97 50.19 -29.95
CA ARG A 5 37.96 49.16 -30.18
C ARG A 5 37.53 48.61 -28.85
N ILE A 6 36.28 48.86 -28.47
CA ILE A 6 35.65 48.24 -27.34
C ILE A 6 35.26 46.81 -27.78
N ILE A 7 35.94 45.80 -27.21
CA ILE A 7 35.57 44.40 -27.34
C ILE A 7 34.47 44.14 -26.32
N VAL A 8 33.22 44.02 -26.79
CA VAL A 8 32.11 43.52 -25.98
C VAL A 8 32.20 42.00 -25.97
N LEU A 9 32.62 41.43 -24.84
CA LEU A 9 32.52 39.99 -24.57
C LEU A 9 31.04 39.66 -24.32
N PRO A 10 30.45 38.67 -25.03
CA PRO A 10 29.13 38.19 -24.68
C PRO A 10 29.21 37.46 -23.35
N ALA A 11 28.49 37.97 -22.36
CA ALA A 11 28.25 37.24 -21.12
C ALA A 11 27.45 35.97 -21.44
N ALA A 12 28.13 34.82 -21.48
CA ALA A 12 27.48 33.54 -21.53
C ALA A 12 26.74 33.33 -20.19
N VAL A 13 25.45 33.59 -20.22
CA VAL A 13 24.54 33.24 -19.14
C VAL A 13 24.47 31.71 -19.14
N PHE A 14 25.30 31.06 -18.34
CA PHE A 14 25.08 29.67 -17.97
C PHE A 14 23.82 29.62 -17.11
N ALA A 15 22.70 29.36 -17.76
CA ALA A 15 21.51 28.88 -17.08
C ALA A 15 21.85 27.50 -16.54
N LEU A 16 22.29 27.45 -15.28
CA LEU A 16 22.37 26.23 -14.50
C LEU A 16 20.91 25.80 -14.26
N THR A 17 20.35 25.05 -15.18
CA THR A 17 19.15 24.27 -14.90
C THR A 17 19.56 23.24 -13.88
N ALA A 18 19.31 23.54 -12.59
CA ALA A 18 19.32 22.53 -11.54
C ALA A 18 18.27 21.49 -11.98
N ALA A 19 18.75 20.39 -12.55
CA ALA A 19 17.93 19.21 -12.68
C ALA A 19 17.55 18.85 -11.23
N VAL A 20 16.33 19.17 -10.84
CA VAL A 20 15.73 18.60 -9.65
C VAL A 20 15.76 17.10 -9.94
N GLU A 21 16.67 16.37 -9.29
CA GLU A 21 16.67 14.92 -9.36
C GLU A 21 15.30 14.48 -8.87
N ALA A 22 14.42 14.17 -9.81
CA ALA A 22 13.14 13.61 -9.49
C ALA A 22 13.40 12.30 -8.76
N GLY A 23 12.89 12.19 -7.54
CA GLY A 23 13.07 11.00 -6.73
C GLY A 23 12.59 9.72 -7.43
N PRO A 24 12.89 8.55 -6.87
CA PRO A 24 12.55 7.28 -7.52
C PRO A 24 11.06 7.17 -7.79
N ILE A 25 10.72 6.67 -8.98
CA ILE A 25 9.34 6.45 -9.41
C ILE A 25 8.94 5.04 -9.00
N ILE A 26 7.91 4.97 -8.15
CA ILE A 26 7.32 3.72 -7.68
C ILE A 26 5.98 3.53 -8.38
N LEU A 27 5.87 2.45 -9.11
CA LEU A 27 4.62 1.97 -9.67
C LEU A 27 3.91 1.14 -8.60
N LEU A 28 2.69 1.54 -8.21
CA LEU A 28 1.90 0.86 -7.19
C LEU A 28 0.67 0.21 -7.81
N LYS A 29 0.58 -1.11 -7.77
CA LYS A 29 -0.62 -1.87 -8.09
C LYS A 29 -1.16 -2.56 -6.85
N VAL A 30 -2.43 -2.34 -6.56
CA VAL A 30 -3.13 -2.99 -5.45
C VAL A 30 -4.34 -3.72 -6.01
N ASN A 31 -4.37 -5.02 -5.80
CA ASN A 31 -5.53 -5.86 -6.11
C ASN A 31 -6.32 -6.04 -4.82
N GLU A 32 -7.50 -5.45 -4.77
CA GLU A 32 -8.39 -5.49 -3.60
C GLU A 32 -9.67 -6.26 -3.94
N PRO A 33 -10.27 -6.99 -2.98
CA PRO A 33 -11.57 -7.61 -3.19
C PRO A 33 -12.63 -6.53 -3.49
N ALA A 34 -13.55 -6.83 -4.40
CA ALA A 34 -14.62 -5.90 -4.82
C ALA A 34 -15.56 -5.45 -3.68
N ALA A 35 -15.54 -6.13 -2.54
CA ALA A 35 -16.36 -5.86 -1.36
C ALA A 35 -15.52 -5.28 -0.21
N ALA A 36 -14.65 -4.32 -0.49
CA ALA A 36 -13.96 -3.62 0.58
C ALA A 36 -14.95 -2.90 1.51
N TRP A 37 -14.76 -3.06 2.82
CA TRP A 37 -15.64 -2.46 3.82
C TRP A 37 -15.34 -0.97 4.06
N SER A 38 -14.12 -0.54 3.73
CA SER A 38 -13.71 0.86 3.89
C SER A 38 -14.15 1.74 2.72
N THR A 39 -14.30 3.04 2.97
CA THR A 39 -14.63 4.03 1.92
C THR A 39 -13.44 4.35 1.03
N VAL A 40 -12.23 4.15 1.56
CA VAL A 40 -10.97 4.46 0.90
C VAL A 40 -10.12 3.20 0.95
N GLY A 41 -9.86 2.59 -0.19
CA GLY A 41 -9.12 1.34 -0.28
C GLY A 41 -7.65 1.44 0.15
N ILE A 42 -7.03 0.29 0.33
CA ILE A 42 -5.61 0.14 0.72
C ILE A 42 -4.70 0.86 -0.28
N GLY A 43 -4.99 0.75 -1.58
CA GLY A 43 -4.20 1.39 -2.64
C GLY A 43 -4.16 2.90 -2.51
N GLU A 44 -5.28 3.55 -2.25
CA GLU A 44 -5.33 5.00 -2.03
C GLU A 44 -4.62 5.40 -0.73
N LYS A 45 -4.82 4.64 0.36
CA LYS A 45 -4.15 4.86 1.64
C LYS A 45 -2.62 4.77 1.52
N LEU A 46 -2.12 3.78 0.79
CA LEU A 46 -0.69 3.64 0.50
C LEU A 46 -0.18 4.81 -0.33
N THR A 47 -0.88 5.17 -1.40
CA THR A 47 -0.52 6.31 -2.24
C THR A 47 -0.39 7.59 -1.44
N ILE A 48 -1.39 7.92 -0.60
CA ILE A 48 -1.37 9.11 0.25
C ILE A 48 -0.17 9.10 1.20
N ARG A 49 0.15 7.95 1.81
CA ARG A 49 1.28 7.85 2.75
C ARG A 49 2.62 8.00 2.07
N MET A 50 2.82 7.29 0.96
CA MET A 50 4.07 7.33 0.22
C MET A 50 4.31 8.72 -0.40
N SER A 51 3.26 9.41 -0.86
CA SER A 51 3.35 10.76 -1.42
C SER A 51 3.67 11.85 -0.39
N ARG A 52 3.64 11.53 0.92
CA ARG A 52 4.13 12.46 1.96
C ARG A 52 5.64 12.58 1.97
N ASP A 53 6.33 11.58 1.48
CA ASP A 53 7.77 11.68 1.24
C ASP A 53 7.99 12.39 -0.10
N SER A 54 8.42 13.65 -0.02
CA SER A 54 8.69 14.49 -1.20
C SER A 54 9.80 13.94 -2.11
N ALA A 55 10.59 13.01 -1.60
CA ALA A 55 11.65 12.35 -2.35
C ALA A 55 11.12 11.22 -3.25
N LEU A 56 9.82 10.84 -3.15
CA LEU A 56 9.24 9.75 -3.89
C LEU A 56 8.16 10.25 -4.85
N ARG A 57 8.13 9.66 -6.04
CA ARG A 57 7.01 9.82 -6.97
C ARG A 57 6.27 8.50 -7.08
N VAL A 58 5.02 8.48 -6.60
CA VAL A 58 4.17 7.30 -6.66
C VAL A 58 3.19 7.43 -7.82
N VAL A 59 3.14 6.42 -8.66
CA VAL A 59 2.19 6.30 -9.76
C VAL A 59 1.33 5.07 -9.48
N ARG A 60 0.04 5.29 -9.20
CA ARG A 60 -0.90 4.20 -9.02
C ARG A 60 -1.28 3.64 -10.38
N ILE A 61 -1.28 2.31 -10.48
CA ILE A 61 -1.68 1.59 -11.68
C ILE A 61 -3.14 1.21 -11.53
N ASP A 62 -4.01 1.93 -12.21
CA ASP A 62 -5.42 1.58 -12.33
C ASP A 62 -5.64 0.89 -13.68
N GLU A 63 -6.57 -0.06 -13.76
CA GLU A 63 -6.84 -0.85 -14.98
C GLU A 63 -7.34 0.01 -16.16
N THR A 64 -7.73 1.25 -15.88
CA THR A 64 -8.30 2.19 -16.86
C THR A 64 -7.35 3.30 -17.29
N ASP A 65 -6.06 3.22 -16.93
CA ASP A 65 -5.09 4.24 -17.35
C ASP A 65 -4.58 3.96 -18.76
N ASP A 66 -5.18 4.62 -19.75
CA ASP A 66 -4.84 4.51 -21.18
C ASP A 66 -3.39 4.97 -21.50
N ASN A 67 -2.71 5.62 -20.56
CA ASN A 67 -1.34 6.09 -20.74
C ASN A 67 -0.27 5.04 -20.37
N LEU A 68 -0.67 3.96 -19.71
CA LEU A 68 0.22 2.89 -19.33
C LEU A 68 0.06 1.69 -20.28
N PRO A 69 1.12 0.93 -20.55
CA PRO A 69 1.00 -0.33 -21.30
C PRO A 69 0.11 -1.31 -20.51
N SER A 70 -0.54 -2.24 -21.21
CA SER A 70 -1.40 -3.25 -20.56
C SER A 70 -0.60 -4.05 -19.55
N PHE A 71 -1.11 -4.13 -18.31
CA PHE A 71 -0.45 -4.85 -17.24
C PHE A 71 -0.34 -6.35 -17.58
N PRO A 72 0.82 -7.02 -17.31
CA PRO A 72 1.00 -8.44 -17.62
C PRO A 72 -0.05 -9.31 -16.96
N ALA A 73 -0.62 -10.26 -17.73
CA ALA A 73 -1.60 -11.21 -17.20
C ALA A 73 -0.98 -12.17 -16.18
N ASP A 74 0.29 -12.56 -16.40
CA ASP A 74 1.05 -13.35 -15.44
C ASP A 74 1.83 -12.45 -14.49
N GLN A 75 1.24 -12.23 -13.31
CA GLN A 75 1.80 -11.39 -12.26
C GLN A 75 2.95 -12.06 -11.47
N TYR A 76 3.27 -13.29 -11.76
CA TYR A 76 4.38 -14.04 -11.15
C TYR A 76 5.61 -14.15 -12.07
N ASN A 77 5.48 -13.79 -13.33
CA ASN A 77 6.59 -13.75 -14.26
C ASN A 77 7.41 -12.47 -14.06
N LEU A 78 8.55 -12.61 -13.36
CA LEU A 78 9.41 -11.48 -13.02
C LEU A 78 9.90 -10.71 -14.25
N ASP A 79 10.34 -11.43 -15.30
CA ASP A 79 10.86 -10.79 -16.51
C ASP A 79 9.80 -9.95 -17.22
N SER A 80 8.55 -10.45 -17.27
CA SER A 80 7.43 -9.72 -17.85
C SER A 80 7.10 -8.46 -17.05
N LEU A 81 7.13 -8.55 -15.71
CA LEU A 81 6.89 -7.42 -14.81
C LEU A 81 7.98 -6.37 -14.90
N VAL A 82 9.24 -6.79 -14.98
CA VAL A 82 10.40 -5.89 -15.13
C VAL A 82 10.31 -5.14 -16.45
N ASN A 83 10.12 -5.86 -17.57
CA ASN A 83 10.00 -5.23 -18.89
C ASN A 83 8.85 -4.24 -18.95
N TRP A 84 7.68 -4.63 -18.44
CA TRP A 84 6.50 -3.77 -18.37
C TRP A 84 6.77 -2.52 -17.52
N GLY A 85 7.36 -2.70 -16.33
CA GLY A 85 7.60 -1.60 -15.40
C GLY A 85 8.61 -0.59 -15.92
N LEU A 86 9.64 -1.05 -16.64
CA LEU A 86 10.61 -0.18 -17.32
C LEU A 86 9.95 0.60 -18.47
N GLU A 87 9.10 -0.06 -19.27
CA GLU A 87 8.32 0.60 -20.33
C GLU A 87 7.36 1.66 -19.75
N ALA A 88 6.76 1.38 -18.59
CA ALA A 88 5.93 2.34 -17.84
C ALA A 88 6.74 3.46 -17.16
N GLY A 89 8.07 3.44 -17.24
CA GLY A 89 8.96 4.46 -16.69
C GLY A 89 9.19 4.36 -15.17
N GLY A 90 8.89 3.23 -14.55
CA GLY A 90 9.12 2.98 -13.13
C GLY A 90 10.57 2.58 -12.82
N GLN A 91 10.98 2.78 -11.57
CA GLN A 91 12.23 2.24 -11.02
C GLN A 91 11.94 1.10 -10.04
N TYR A 92 10.80 1.16 -9.38
CA TYR A 92 10.29 0.10 -8.50
C TYR A 92 8.85 -0.23 -8.86
N LEU A 93 8.48 -1.50 -8.69
CA LEU A 93 7.12 -1.97 -8.79
C LEU A 93 6.71 -2.59 -7.47
N MET A 94 5.70 -2.00 -6.82
CA MET A 94 5.11 -2.50 -5.60
C MET A 94 3.76 -3.14 -5.93
N LEU A 95 3.62 -4.42 -5.66
CA LEU A 95 2.40 -5.20 -5.83
C LEU A 95 1.85 -5.57 -4.47
N VAL A 96 0.59 -5.27 -4.22
CA VAL A 96 -0.12 -5.65 -3.01
C VAL A 96 -1.37 -6.41 -3.42
N ASP A 97 -1.38 -7.71 -3.13
CA ASP A 97 -2.50 -8.59 -3.43
C ASP A 97 -3.27 -8.89 -2.15
N VAL A 98 -4.46 -8.33 -1.98
CA VAL A 98 -5.34 -8.59 -0.85
C VAL A 98 -6.26 -9.76 -1.20
N HIS A 99 -6.01 -10.90 -0.57
CA HIS A 99 -6.76 -12.12 -0.86
C HIS A 99 -8.11 -12.16 -0.14
N HIS A 100 -8.13 -11.70 1.12
CA HIS A 100 -9.30 -11.75 1.99
C HIS A 100 -9.35 -10.55 2.90
N GLU A 101 -10.53 -9.95 2.97
CA GLU A 101 -10.91 -8.99 3.99
C GLU A 101 -12.24 -9.46 4.58
N ARG A 102 -12.21 -9.95 5.84
CA ARG A 102 -13.39 -10.56 6.44
C ARG A 102 -13.43 -10.44 7.96
N LEU A 103 -14.62 -10.61 8.52
CA LEU A 103 -14.82 -10.85 9.93
C LEU A 103 -14.78 -12.36 10.21
N GLU A 104 -14.04 -12.75 11.23
CA GLU A 104 -14.01 -14.11 11.75
C GLU A 104 -14.55 -14.14 13.18
N ARG A 105 -15.34 -15.15 13.48
CA ARG A 105 -15.78 -15.39 14.85
C ARG A 105 -14.93 -16.47 15.48
N ARG A 106 -14.39 -16.16 16.66
CA ARG A 106 -13.53 -17.10 17.40
C ARG A 106 -14.12 -17.35 18.77
N LYS A 107 -14.22 -18.63 19.11
CA LYS A 107 -14.62 -19.07 20.44
C LYS A 107 -13.39 -19.09 21.35
N THR A 108 -13.47 -18.38 22.47
CA THR A 108 -12.42 -18.39 23.49
C THR A 108 -12.96 -19.01 24.77
N TRP A 109 -12.14 -19.83 25.40
CA TRP A 109 -12.46 -20.40 26.69
C TRP A 109 -12.15 -19.41 27.79
N GLN A 110 -13.09 -19.18 28.70
CA GLN A 110 -12.80 -18.58 30.01
C GLN A 110 -13.22 -19.56 31.11
N ALA A 111 -12.34 -19.79 32.06
CA ALA A 111 -12.71 -20.50 33.26
C ALA A 111 -13.71 -19.66 34.07
N PRO A 112 -14.71 -20.31 34.75
CA PRO A 112 -14.94 -21.75 34.85
C PRO A 112 -15.99 -22.28 33.86
N LEU A 113 -15.78 -23.43 33.39
CA LEU A 113 -16.49 -24.52 32.73
C LEU A 113 -17.80 -24.33 31.95
N PHE A 114 -18.54 -23.21 32.03
CA PHE A 114 -19.89 -23.13 31.44
C PHE A 114 -20.15 -21.90 30.54
N PHE A 115 -19.22 -20.95 30.42
CA PHE A 115 -19.43 -19.77 29.60
C PHE A 115 -18.48 -19.73 28.42
N HIS A 116 -19.03 -19.68 27.22
CA HIS A 116 -18.27 -19.43 26.03
C HIS A 116 -18.27 -17.93 25.74
N LYS A 117 -17.06 -17.39 25.50
CA LYS A 117 -16.90 -16.03 25.02
C LYS A 117 -16.59 -16.07 23.53
N TYR A 118 -17.35 -15.33 22.77
CA TYR A 118 -17.09 -15.15 21.36
C TYR A 118 -16.40 -13.81 21.13
N ILE A 119 -15.39 -13.83 20.27
CA ILE A 119 -14.64 -12.66 19.84
C ILE A 119 -14.83 -12.56 18.35
N THR A 120 -15.25 -11.38 17.87
CA THR A 120 -15.24 -11.06 16.45
C THR A 120 -13.91 -10.38 16.11
N VAL A 121 -13.20 -10.93 15.13
CA VAL A 121 -11.89 -10.47 14.70
C VAL A 121 -11.98 -10.11 13.23
N GLY A 122 -11.56 -8.91 12.88
CA GLY A 122 -11.33 -8.55 11.48
C GLY A 122 -9.97 -9.03 11.04
N VAL A 123 -9.92 -9.59 9.85
CA VAL A 123 -8.74 -10.22 9.27
C VAL A 123 -8.55 -9.71 7.85
N ILE A 124 -7.34 -9.23 7.55
CA ILE A 124 -6.89 -8.93 6.20
C ILE A 124 -5.68 -9.84 5.92
N VAL A 125 -5.74 -10.56 4.81
CA VAL A 125 -4.68 -11.47 4.36
C VAL A 125 -4.31 -11.16 2.94
N GLY A 126 -3.02 -11.18 2.65
CA GLY A 126 -2.52 -10.92 1.31
C GLY A 126 -1.02 -11.16 1.17
N GLU A 127 -0.48 -10.63 0.10
CA GLU A 127 0.94 -10.71 -0.24
C GLU A 127 1.45 -9.34 -0.69
N LEU A 128 2.66 -8.99 -0.24
CA LEU A 128 3.41 -7.84 -0.69
C LEU A 128 4.61 -8.30 -1.50
N ARG A 129 4.78 -7.71 -2.69
CA ARG A 129 6.00 -7.88 -3.51
C ARG A 129 6.54 -6.51 -3.90
N LEU A 130 7.85 -6.32 -3.73
CA LEU A 130 8.58 -5.15 -4.20
C LEU A 130 9.67 -5.61 -5.15
N ILE A 131 9.66 -5.07 -6.36
CA ILE A 131 10.60 -5.40 -7.43
C ILE A 131 11.42 -4.15 -7.74
N ASP A 132 12.73 -4.28 -7.73
CA ASP A 132 13.67 -3.30 -8.31
C ASP A 132 13.71 -3.54 -9.82
N LEU A 133 13.08 -2.66 -10.58
CA LEU A 133 12.96 -2.79 -12.04
C LEU A 133 14.31 -2.57 -12.75
N VAL A 134 15.15 -1.71 -12.15
CA VAL A 134 16.46 -1.38 -12.75
C VAL A 134 17.42 -2.56 -12.63
N ARG A 135 17.37 -3.29 -11.50
CA ARG A 135 18.20 -4.48 -11.27
C ARG A 135 17.55 -5.76 -11.78
N GLY A 136 16.24 -5.73 -12.02
CA GLY A 136 15.48 -6.93 -12.39
C GLY A 136 15.35 -7.92 -11.24
N GLU A 137 15.32 -7.44 -9.98
CA GLU A 137 15.35 -8.29 -8.79
C GLU A 137 14.12 -8.10 -7.92
N LEU A 138 13.64 -9.21 -7.35
CA LEU A 138 12.60 -9.21 -6.32
C LEU A 138 13.25 -8.87 -4.97
N VAL A 139 12.99 -7.64 -4.47
CA VAL A 139 13.57 -7.13 -3.23
C VAL A 139 12.84 -7.68 -2.00
N VAL A 140 11.50 -7.69 -2.07
CA VAL A 140 10.63 -8.19 -0.98
C VAL A 140 9.57 -9.07 -1.59
N ALA A 141 9.32 -10.22 -0.98
CA ALA A 141 8.16 -11.07 -1.21
C ALA A 141 7.74 -11.65 0.13
N GLN A 142 6.63 -11.15 0.67
CA GLN A 142 6.17 -11.61 1.97
C GLN A 142 4.65 -11.67 2.03
N PRO A 143 4.09 -12.76 2.57
CA PRO A 143 2.69 -12.80 2.94
C PRO A 143 2.48 -11.88 4.15
N PHE A 144 1.32 -11.26 4.22
CA PHE A 144 0.89 -10.53 5.39
C PHE A 144 -0.45 -11.05 5.90
N ARG A 145 -0.62 -10.97 7.21
CA ARG A 145 -1.87 -11.24 7.89
C ARG A 145 -2.04 -10.26 9.02
N ARG A 146 -3.00 -9.35 8.87
CA ARG A 146 -3.35 -8.40 9.92
C ARG A 146 -4.65 -8.77 10.56
N GLU A 147 -4.65 -8.79 11.89
CA GLU A 147 -5.83 -9.10 12.68
C GLU A 147 -6.06 -8.01 13.72
N GLN A 148 -7.32 -7.72 13.95
CA GLN A 148 -7.72 -6.84 15.05
C GLN A 148 -9.05 -7.32 15.63
N GLU A 149 -9.13 -7.31 16.94
CA GLU A 149 -10.39 -7.61 17.62
C GLU A 149 -11.38 -6.46 17.41
N ALA A 150 -12.55 -6.77 16.85
CA ALA A 150 -13.62 -5.81 16.62
C ALA A 150 -14.53 -5.68 17.85
N ARG A 151 -14.93 -6.80 18.44
CA ARG A 151 -15.83 -6.83 19.57
C ARG A 151 -15.70 -8.09 20.41
N ARG A 152 -15.87 -7.94 21.72
CA ARG A 152 -16.00 -9.05 22.68
C ARG A 152 -17.43 -9.15 23.16
N ILE A 153 -18.09 -10.26 22.94
CA ILE A 153 -19.46 -10.49 23.37
C ILE A 153 -19.52 -11.79 24.17
N PHE A 154 -20.20 -11.75 25.31
CA PHE A 154 -20.67 -12.97 25.97
C PHE A 154 -21.91 -13.44 25.22
N GLN A 155 -21.99 -14.73 24.90
CA GLN A 155 -23.21 -15.28 24.33
C GLN A 155 -24.35 -15.10 25.34
N GLY A 156 -25.32 -14.27 24.96
CA GLY A 156 -26.44 -13.94 25.82
C GLY A 156 -27.75 -14.57 25.42
N SER A 157 -27.87 -15.09 24.20
CA SER A 157 -29.07 -15.70 23.66
C SER A 157 -28.82 -17.04 22.99
N PRO A 158 -29.67 -18.06 23.22
CA PRO A 158 -29.60 -19.32 22.50
C PRO A 158 -29.92 -19.20 21.03
N ASP A 159 -30.59 -18.14 20.61
CA ASP A 159 -31.01 -17.89 19.21
C ASP A 159 -29.94 -17.17 18.38
N ASP A 160 -28.83 -16.75 19.01
CA ASP A 160 -27.72 -16.12 18.29
C ASP A 160 -27.04 -17.15 17.37
N ASP A 161 -27.01 -16.88 16.06
CA ASP A 161 -26.20 -17.68 15.15
C ASP A 161 -24.71 -17.43 15.43
N ILE A 162 -24.11 -18.40 16.12
CA ILE A 162 -22.68 -18.35 16.51
C ILE A 162 -21.73 -18.39 15.30
N ASN A 163 -22.23 -18.77 14.13
CA ASN A 163 -21.45 -18.85 12.90
C ASN A 163 -21.55 -17.54 12.06
N ASP A 164 -22.48 -16.65 12.40
CA ASP A 164 -22.58 -15.35 11.77
C ASP A 164 -21.51 -14.39 12.31
N PRO A 165 -20.43 -14.11 11.56
CA PRO A 165 -19.40 -13.19 12.00
C PRO A 165 -19.89 -11.73 12.06
N ASP A 166 -21.00 -11.43 11.39
CA ASP A 166 -21.58 -10.09 11.30
C ASP A 166 -22.51 -9.76 12.47
N LEU A 167 -22.85 -10.77 13.26
CA LEU A 167 -23.75 -10.61 14.40
C LEU A 167 -23.24 -9.49 15.33
N HIS A 168 -24.09 -8.50 15.56
CA HIS A 168 -23.82 -7.34 16.41
C HIS A 168 -22.77 -6.32 15.90
N VAL A 169 -22.29 -6.44 14.68
CA VAL A 169 -21.47 -5.39 14.05
C VAL A 169 -22.27 -4.68 12.98
N THR A 170 -22.65 -3.44 13.23
CA THR A 170 -23.40 -2.64 12.26
C THR A 170 -22.55 -2.29 11.03
N ALA A 171 -23.16 -2.08 9.87
CA ALA A 171 -22.43 -1.70 8.67
C ALA A 171 -21.51 -0.48 8.86
N PRO A 172 -21.94 0.65 9.49
CA PRO A 172 -21.02 1.73 9.82
C PRO A 172 -19.90 1.32 10.77
N GLY A 173 -20.19 0.42 11.71
CA GLY A 173 -19.18 -0.11 12.65
C GLY A 173 -18.10 -0.93 11.93
N LYS A 174 -18.49 -1.74 10.95
CA LYS A 174 -17.54 -2.48 10.09
C LYS A 174 -16.66 -1.52 9.31
N GLN A 175 -17.25 -0.51 8.69
CA GLN A 175 -16.54 0.48 7.90
C GLN A 175 -15.43 1.18 8.70
N VAL A 176 -15.78 1.76 9.87
CA VAL A 176 -14.80 2.42 10.76
C VAL A 176 -13.74 1.44 11.26
N PHE A 177 -14.13 0.20 11.50
CA PHE A 177 -13.24 -0.83 11.98
C PHE A 177 -12.21 -1.23 10.91
N PHE A 178 -12.66 -1.55 9.70
CA PHE A 178 -11.76 -1.93 8.60
C PHE A 178 -10.90 -0.76 8.15
N ASP A 179 -11.43 0.46 8.14
CA ASP A 179 -10.63 1.65 7.87
C ASP A 179 -9.40 1.75 8.79
N ARG A 180 -9.58 1.50 10.10
CA ARG A 180 -8.47 1.49 11.07
C ARG A 180 -7.52 0.31 10.88
N LEU A 181 -8.05 -0.86 10.52
CA LEU A 181 -7.26 -2.07 10.30
C LEU A 181 -6.35 -1.92 9.09
N GLU A 182 -6.90 -1.41 7.98
CA GLU A 182 -6.16 -1.10 6.76
C GLU A 182 -5.12 0.00 6.98
N HIS A 183 -5.45 1.02 7.78
CA HIS A 183 -4.49 2.04 8.16
C HIS A 183 -3.24 1.44 8.83
N LYS A 184 -3.42 0.54 9.77
CA LYS A 184 -2.30 -0.16 10.45
C LYS A 184 -1.56 -1.09 9.51
N LEU A 185 -2.29 -1.78 8.61
CA LEU A 185 -1.67 -2.61 7.59
C LEU A 185 -0.76 -1.79 6.68
N CYS A 186 -1.24 -0.63 6.19
CA CYS A 186 -0.42 0.24 5.35
C CYS A 186 0.87 0.68 6.05
N ASP A 187 0.80 1.02 7.34
CA ASP A 187 1.99 1.40 8.12
C ASP A 187 2.98 0.23 8.19
N GLU A 188 2.51 -0.99 8.47
CA GLU A 188 3.35 -2.20 8.51
C GLU A 188 3.97 -2.56 7.16
N LEU A 189 3.19 -2.44 6.07
CA LEU A 189 3.70 -2.69 4.73
C LEU A 189 4.83 -1.70 4.38
N LEU A 190 4.68 -0.43 4.72
CA LEU A 190 5.70 0.59 4.46
C LEU A 190 6.94 0.41 5.35
N GLU A 191 6.76 -0.01 6.60
CA GLU A 191 7.89 -0.36 7.48
C GLU A 191 8.68 -1.56 6.94
N SER A 192 7.99 -2.58 6.43
CA SER A 192 8.62 -3.81 5.92
C SER A 192 9.50 -3.59 4.69
N ILE A 193 9.22 -2.57 3.90
CA ILE A 193 10.02 -2.18 2.73
C ILE A 193 11.05 -1.08 3.05
N GLY A 194 11.20 -0.70 4.32
CA GLY A 194 12.20 0.26 4.79
C GLY A 194 11.92 1.72 4.44
N PHE A 195 10.74 2.05 3.91
CA PHE A 195 10.37 3.43 3.56
C PHE A 195 10.24 4.34 4.79
N MET A 196 9.80 3.82 5.93
CA MET A 196 9.62 4.62 7.15
C MET A 196 10.90 4.85 7.98
N GLN A 197 11.98 4.14 7.71
CA GLN A 197 13.21 4.30 8.48
C GLN A 197 13.98 5.57 8.13
N ARG A 198 13.82 6.11 6.93
CA ARG A 198 14.53 7.33 6.49
C ARG A 198 14.08 8.62 7.19
N GLY A 199 12.84 8.65 7.69
CA GLY A 199 12.31 9.83 8.40
C GLY A 199 12.76 9.97 9.86
N LYS A 200 13.36 8.93 10.46
CA LYS A 200 13.80 8.94 11.86
C LYS A 200 15.31 9.24 12.03
N GLU A 201 16.09 9.22 10.97
CA GLU A 201 17.53 9.52 11.03
C GLU A 201 17.83 10.99 10.74
N GLY A 202 16.82 11.82 10.53
CA GLY A 202 16.94 13.26 10.22
C GLY A 202 16.43 14.22 11.30
N GLU A 203 16.05 13.73 12.49
CA GLU A 203 15.79 14.54 13.68
C GLU A 203 16.95 14.34 14.71
#